data_9a20a82dc3e3f0a0239087c6425abab3
#
_entry.id   9a20a82dc3e3f0a0239087c6425abab3
#
_cell.length_a   1.000
_cell.length_b   1.000
_cell.length_c   1.000
_cell.angle_alpha   90.00
_cell.angle_beta   90.00
_cell.angle_gamma   90.00
#
_symmetry.space_group_name_H-M   'P 1'
#
loop_
_entity.id
_entity.type
_entity.pdbx_description
1 polymer ?
#
loop_
_entity_poly.entity_id
_entity_poly.type
_entity_poly.pdbx_seq_one_letter_code
_entity_poly.pdbx_strand_id
1 'polypeptide(L)'
;MLEKALEGLTGAEYEPLAYLGSQVVAGTNHRFLCKVTPVVPDASGTYCVVTVYEDLEGKAELTEVLNSDDEAPEELELDGGWSIAETPEVTEEARAALEKAVAHIGEDAYTPLALLATQVVAGTNYSILCQENNEEGGYAIVQVNEDLQGEAEILGVSEFQAPEVIE
;
A
#
# COMPACT_ATOMS: atom_id res chain seq x y z
N MET A 1 -6.66 -11.07 -13.45
CA MET A 1 -7.08 -11.59 -12.13
C MET A 1 -7.86 -10.55 -11.34
N LEU A 2 -7.26 -9.47 -10.90
CA LEU A 2 -7.94 -8.42 -10.12
C LEU A 2 -9.17 -7.84 -10.84
N GLU A 3 -9.07 -7.50 -12.12
CA GLU A 3 -10.21 -7.00 -12.90
C GLU A 3 -11.40 -7.94 -12.87
N LYS A 4 -11.16 -9.23 -13.02
CA LYS A 4 -12.22 -10.25 -12.98
C LYS A 4 -12.89 -10.32 -11.61
N ALA A 5 -12.11 -10.18 -10.55
CA ALA A 5 -12.64 -10.17 -9.20
C ALA A 5 -13.45 -8.90 -8.89
N LEU A 6 -13.14 -7.79 -9.56
CA LEU A 6 -13.83 -6.51 -9.38
C LEU A 6 -15.03 -6.31 -10.33
N GLU A 7 -15.20 -7.14 -11.35
CA GLU A 7 -16.29 -7.02 -12.36
C GLU A 7 -17.69 -6.95 -11.79
N GLY A 8 -17.92 -7.54 -10.64
CA GLY A 8 -19.24 -7.55 -9.98
C GLY A 8 -19.53 -6.33 -9.11
N LEU A 9 -18.54 -5.46 -8.89
CA LEU A 9 -18.69 -4.32 -8.00
C LEU A 9 -19.25 -3.11 -8.75
N THR A 10 -20.35 -2.58 -8.24
CA THR A 10 -21.01 -1.37 -8.75
C THR A 10 -20.95 -0.27 -7.68
N GLY A 11 -20.97 0.98 -8.10
CA GLY A 11 -21.00 2.13 -7.19
C GLY A 11 -19.63 2.74 -6.86
N ALA A 12 -18.53 2.11 -7.25
CA ALA A 12 -17.18 2.66 -7.10
C ALA A 12 -16.24 2.13 -8.19
N GLU A 13 -15.27 2.94 -8.53
CA GLU A 13 -14.15 2.54 -9.40
C GLU A 13 -12.95 2.17 -8.52
N TYR A 14 -12.30 1.05 -8.83
CA TYR A 14 -11.11 0.57 -8.14
C TYR A 14 -9.92 0.65 -9.06
N GLU A 15 -8.95 1.48 -8.71
CA GLU A 15 -7.70 1.62 -9.45
C GLU A 15 -6.57 0.93 -8.67
N PRO A 16 -6.00 -0.17 -9.18
CA PRO A 16 -4.90 -0.83 -8.49
C PRO A 16 -3.65 0.04 -8.52
N LEU A 17 -3.06 0.24 -7.35
CA LEU A 17 -1.85 1.05 -7.19
C LEU A 17 -0.62 0.21 -6.86
N ALA A 18 -0.76 -0.81 -6.02
CA ALA A 18 0.37 -1.62 -5.59
C ALA A 18 -0.05 -3.06 -5.31
N TYR A 19 0.83 -3.99 -5.61
CA TYR A 19 0.73 -5.36 -5.14
C TYR A 19 1.45 -5.48 -3.79
N LEU A 20 0.72 -5.82 -2.74
CA LEU A 20 1.26 -5.85 -1.39
C LEU A 20 1.87 -7.20 -1.01
N GLY A 21 1.40 -8.26 -1.62
CA GLY A 21 1.92 -9.60 -1.34
C GLY A 21 0.88 -10.69 -1.55
N SER A 22 1.28 -11.91 -1.31
CA SER A 22 0.41 -13.08 -1.40
C SER A 22 0.61 -14.01 -0.22
N GLN A 23 -0.44 -14.77 0.06
CA GLN A 23 -0.44 -15.84 1.04
C GLN A 23 -0.89 -17.13 0.36
N VAL A 24 -0.05 -18.14 0.41
CA VAL A 24 -0.39 -19.46 -0.13
C VAL A 24 -1.26 -20.21 0.88
N VAL A 25 -2.41 -20.63 0.42
CA VAL A 25 -3.38 -21.44 1.13
C VAL A 25 -3.74 -22.63 0.24
N ALA A 26 -4.96 -23.14 0.27
CA ALA A 26 -5.44 -24.03 -0.82
C ALA A 26 -5.83 -23.14 -2.02
N GLY A 27 -4.84 -22.62 -2.73
CA GLY A 27 -4.92 -21.53 -3.68
C GLY A 27 -4.00 -20.41 -3.24
N THR A 28 -4.28 -19.18 -3.62
CA THR A 28 -3.46 -18.03 -3.22
C THR A 28 -4.34 -16.80 -2.94
N ASN A 29 -4.14 -16.19 -1.79
CA ASN A 29 -4.69 -14.87 -1.51
C ASN A 29 -3.69 -13.82 -2.00
N HIS A 30 -4.16 -12.88 -2.80
CA HIS A 30 -3.37 -11.75 -3.29
C HIS A 30 -3.91 -10.46 -2.69
N ARG A 31 -3.03 -9.61 -2.21
CA ARG A 31 -3.41 -8.29 -1.68
C ARG A 31 -2.90 -7.18 -2.57
N PHE A 32 -3.79 -6.22 -2.79
CA PHE A 32 -3.53 -5.04 -3.61
C PHE A 32 -3.92 -3.79 -2.83
N LEU A 33 -3.10 -2.75 -2.95
CA LEU A 33 -3.51 -1.40 -2.59
C LEU A 33 -4.25 -0.82 -3.78
N CYS A 34 -5.47 -0.35 -3.57
CA CYS A 34 -6.28 0.28 -4.61
C CYS A 34 -6.72 1.68 -4.17
N LYS A 35 -6.86 2.56 -5.14
CA LYS A 35 -7.62 3.79 -4.97
C LYS A 35 -9.07 3.49 -5.33
N VAL A 36 -9.99 3.79 -4.43
CA VAL A 36 -11.42 3.61 -4.65
C VAL A 36 -12.08 4.99 -4.79
N THR A 37 -12.79 5.17 -5.88
CA THR A 37 -13.52 6.42 -6.14
C THR A 37 -15.01 6.08 -6.31
N PRO A 38 -15.88 6.53 -5.40
CA PRO A 38 -17.32 6.33 -5.56
C PRO A 38 -17.85 6.98 -6.84
N VAL A 39 -18.78 6.32 -7.52
CA VAL A 39 -19.40 6.84 -8.74
C VAL A 39 -20.56 7.78 -8.36
N VAL A 40 -20.21 8.89 -7.71
CA VAL A 40 -21.14 9.97 -7.37
C VAL A 40 -20.46 11.33 -7.68
N PRO A 41 -21.23 12.37 -7.98
CA PRO A 41 -20.64 13.68 -8.25
C PRO A 41 -19.80 14.20 -7.08
N ASP A 42 -18.66 14.78 -7.40
CA ASP A 42 -17.72 15.37 -6.43
C ASP A 42 -17.13 14.41 -5.39
N ALA A 43 -17.11 13.10 -5.68
CA ALA A 43 -16.54 12.10 -4.79
C ALA A 43 -15.01 12.21 -4.73
N SER A 44 -14.49 12.23 -3.52
CA SER A 44 -13.05 12.10 -3.27
C SER A 44 -12.66 10.62 -3.26
N GLY A 45 -11.58 10.26 -3.96
CA GLY A 45 -11.02 8.93 -3.87
C GLY A 45 -10.36 8.68 -2.52
N THR A 46 -10.53 7.48 -2.00
CA THR A 46 -9.85 6.98 -0.80
C THR A 46 -9.00 5.77 -1.16
N TYR A 47 -8.21 5.30 -0.22
CA TYR A 47 -7.37 4.11 -0.43
C TYR A 47 -7.96 2.92 0.33
N CYS A 48 -7.88 1.74 -0.28
CA CYS A 48 -8.32 0.50 0.36
C CYS A 48 -7.33 -0.63 0.05
N VAL A 49 -7.35 -1.64 0.89
CA VAL A 49 -6.64 -2.90 0.62
C VAL A 49 -7.67 -3.93 0.16
N VAL A 50 -7.43 -4.47 -1.01
CA VAL A 50 -8.31 -5.46 -1.64
C VAL A 50 -7.63 -6.83 -1.59
N THR A 51 -8.32 -7.84 -1.07
CA THR A 51 -7.85 -9.22 -1.08
C THR A 51 -8.63 -10.02 -2.11
N VAL A 52 -7.90 -10.65 -3.03
CA VAL A 52 -8.43 -11.52 -4.08
C VAL A 52 -7.93 -12.94 -3.84
N TYR A 53 -8.84 -13.88 -3.73
CA TYR A 53 -8.52 -15.30 -3.67
C TYR A 53 -8.50 -15.89 -5.08
N GLU A 54 -7.41 -16.56 -5.42
CA GLU A 54 -7.27 -17.34 -6.64
C GLU A 54 -7.21 -18.82 -6.26
N ASP A 55 -8.14 -19.64 -6.80
CA ASP A 55 -8.16 -21.06 -6.54
C ASP A 55 -7.12 -21.81 -7.39
N LEU A 56 -7.01 -23.12 -7.16
CA LEU A 56 -6.06 -23.98 -7.87
C LEU A 56 -6.36 -24.13 -9.37
N GLU A 57 -7.54 -23.72 -9.80
CA GLU A 57 -7.97 -23.75 -11.20
C GLU A 57 -7.79 -22.39 -11.90
N GLY A 58 -7.33 -21.38 -11.16
CA GLY A 58 -7.11 -20.02 -11.67
C GLY A 58 -8.34 -19.13 -11.66
N LYS A 59 -9.38 -19.52 -10.93
CA LYS A 59 -10.56 -18.68 -10.75
C LYS A 59 -10.30 -17.70 -9.61
N ALA A 60 -10.57 -16.43 -9.85
CA ALA A 60 -10.36 -15.37 -8.89
C ALA A 60 -11.67 -14.80 -8.35
N GLU A 61 -11.74 -14.58 -7.06
CA GLU A 61 -12.87 -13.90 -6.42
C GLU A 61 -12.40 -12.90 -5.36
N LEU A 62 -13.15 -11.81 -5.25
CA LEU A 62 -12.91 -10.80 -4.21
C LEU A 62 -13.38 -11.35 -2.86
N THR A 63 -12.48 -11.43 -1.90
CA THR A 63 -12.79 -11.93 -0.56
C THR A 63 -12.90 -10.82 0.49
N GLU A 64 -12.19 -9.71 0.29
CA GLU A 64 -12.16 -8.65 1.29
C GLU A 64 -11.82 -7.29 0.66
N VAL A 65 -12.44 -6.24 1.18
CA VAL A 65 -12.08 -4.85 0.91
C VAL A 65 -11.96 -4.13 2.25
N LEU A 66 -10.78 -3.66 2.57
CA LEU A 66 -10.49 -2.90 3.80
C LEU A 66 -10.28 -1.44 3.45
N ASN A 67 -11.12 -0.58 3.96
CA ASN A 67 -10.93 0.86 3.88
C ASN A 67 -10.09 1.34 5.06
N SER A 68 -9.56 2.55 4.97
CA SER A 68 -8.75 3.14 6.04
C SER A 68 -9.45 3.25 7.42
N ASP A 69 -10.76 3.22 7.43
CA ASP A 69 -11.56 3.33 8.64
C ASP A 69 -12.03 1.99 9.22
N ASP A 70 -11.71 0.88 8.54
CA ASP A 70 -12.13 -0.45 8.98
C ASP A 70 -11.15 -1.06 9.98
N GLU A 71 -11.67 -1.91 10.88
CA GLU A 71 -10.82 -2.71 11.76
C GLU A 71 -9.96 -3.69 10.94
N ALA A 72 -8.71 -3.79 11.32
CA ALA A 72 -7.73 -4.58 10.61
C ALA A 72 -7.90 -6.10 10.85
N PRO A 73 -7.74 -6.92 9.83
CA PRO A 73 -7.58 -8.35 10.01
C PRO A 73 -6.19 -8.69 10.59
N GLU A 74 -6.00 -9.93 10.99
CA GLU A 74 -4.71 -10.42 11.47
C GLU A 74 -3.56 -10.10 10.52
N GLU A 75 -2.42 -9.71 11.08
CA GLU A 75 -1.21 -9.36 10.33
C GLU A 75 -0.80 -10.46 9.36
N LEU A 76 -0.55 -10.09 8.12
CA LEU A 76 0.13 -10.95 7.16
C LEU A 76 1.62 -10.63 7.20
N GLU A 77 2.42 -11.60 7.57
CA GLU A 77 3.87 -11.46 7.51
C GLU A 77 4.37 -11.64 6.08
N LEU A 78 5.17 -10.71 5.64
CA LEU A 78 5.92 -10.79 4.38
C LEU A 78 7.29 -11.44 4.62
N ASP A 79 7.88 -11.97 3.57
CA ASP A 79 9.27 -12.44 3.62
C ASP A 79 10.21 -11.34 4.12
N GLY A 80 11.12 -11.70 5.01
CA GLY A 80 12.09 -10.76 5.58
C GLY A 80 11.64 -10.05 6.85
N GLY A 81 10.55 -10.51 7.49
CA GLY A 81 10.05 -9.92 8.73
C GLY A 81 9.25 -8.64 8.53
N TRP A 82 8.88 -8.33 7.28
CA TRP A 82 7.96 -7.25 6.97
C TRP A 82 6.53 -7.69 7.24
N SER A 83 5.76 -6.83 7.90
CA SER A 83 4.32 -7.02 8.11
C SER A 83 3.56 -6.04 7.21
N ILE A 84 2.60 -6.55 6.45
CA ILE A 84 1.72 -5.68 5.66
C ILE A 84 0.92 -4.80 6.63
N ALA A 85 0.87 -3.50 6.34
CA ALA A 85 0.09 -2.58 7.14
C ALA A 85 -1.37 -3.02 7.20
N GLU A 86 -1.95 -2.97 8.38
CA GLU A 86 -3.32 -3.38 8.64
C GLU A 86 -4.31 -2.57 7.81
N THR A 87 -4.08 -1.27 7.73
CA THR A 87 -4.83 -0.35 6.87
C THR A 87 -3.86 0.51 6.07
N PRO A 88 -4.28 1.09 4.95
CA PRO A 88 -3.40 1.98 4.17
C PRO A 88 -3.23 3.37 4.79
N GLU A 89 -3.77 3.62 5.97
CA GLU A 89 -3.60 4.90 6.66
C GLU A 89 -2.14 5.15 7.01
N VAL A 90 -1.63 6.33 6.65
CA VAL A 90 -0.29 6.75 7.06
C VAL A 90 -0.34 7.20 8.51
N THR A 91 0.27 6.43 9.40
CA THR A 91 0.32 6.76 10.83
C THR A 91 1.16 8.02 11.08
N GLU A 92 0.95 8.67 12.22
CA GLU A 92 1.75 9.84 12.62
C GLU A 92 3.24 9.50 12.71
N GLU A 93 3.57 8.32 13.23
CA GLU A 93 4.94 7.82 13.33
C GLU A 93 5.59 7.65 11.96
N ALA A 94 4.90 7.02 11.02
CA ALA A 94 5.39 6.83 9.65
C ALA A 94 5.58 8.18 8.93
N ARG A 95 4.64 9.09 9.10
CA ARG A 95 4.72 10.45 8.53
C ARG A 95 5.90 11.22 9.10
N ALA A 96 6.08 11.21 10.42
CA ALA A 96 7.18 11.89 11.08
C ALA A 96 8.54 11.31 10.66
N ALA A 97 8.63 9.99 10.54
CA ALA A 97 9.85 9.31 10.06
C ALA A 97 10.20 9.75 8.64
N LEU A 98 9.19 9.79 7.74
CA LEU A 98 9.39 10.26 6.38
C LEU A 98 9.86 11.73 6.33
N GLU A 99 9.20 12.61 7.07
CA GLU A 99 9.58 14.03 7.11
C GLU A 99 11.03 14.24 7.56
N LYS A 100 11.45 13.53 8.59
CA LYS A 100 12.85 13.57 9.05
C LYS A 100 13.81 13.03 8.01
N ALA A 101 13.46 11.91 7.37
CA ALA A 101 14.30 11.25 6.38
C ALA A 101 14.51 12.10 5.13
N VAL A 102 13.49 12.84 4.69
CA VAL A 102 13.57 13.70 3.50
C VAL A 102 14.11 15.11 3.76
N ALA A 103 14.32 15.48 5.01
CA ALA A 103 14.80 16.83 5.38
C ALA A 103 16.11 17.22 4.68
N HIS A 104 16.92 16.24 4.29
CA HIS A 104 18.19 16.47 3.58
C HIS A 104 18.05 16.68 2.08
N ILE A 105 16.93 16.24 1.48
CA ILE A 105 16.68 16.30 0.03
C ILE A 105 15.57 17.28 -0.35
N GLY A 106 14.84 17.80 0.62
CA GLY A 106 13.74 18.74 0.46
C GLY A 106 12.50 18.26 1.19
N GLU A 107 11.98 19.08 2.07
CA GLU A 107 10.83 18.74 2.92
C GLU A 107 9.58 18.34 2.14
N ASP A 108 9.43 18.86 0.92
CA ASP A 108 8.28 18.62 0.05
C ASP A 108 8.58 17.64 -1.10
N ALA A 109 9.68 16.89 -1.04
CA ALA A 109 10.07 15.98 -2.13
C ALA A 109 9.05 14.86 -2.35
N TYR A 110 8.44 14.35 -1.28
CA TYR A 110 7.48 13.27 -1.31
C TYR A 110 6.27 13.59 -0.44
N THR A 111 5.08 13.31 -0.97
CA THR A 111 3.83 13.39 -0.20
C THR A 111 3.38 11.97 0.14
N PRO A 112 3.29 11.59 1.43
CA PRO A 112 2.86 10.25 1.80
C PRO A 112 1.38 10.04 1.50
N LEU A 113 1.06 8.94 0.82
CA LEU A 113 -0.30 8.59 0.44
C LEU A 113 -0.83 7.39 1.20
N ALA A 114 0.01 6.37 1.40
CA ALA A 114 -0.39 5.15 2.05
C ALA A 114 0.79 4.45 2.73
N LEU A 115 0.55 3.87 3.90
CA LEU A 115 1.49 2.98 4.56
C LEU A 115 1.27 1.56 4.03
N LEU A 116 2.32 0.94 3.49
CA LEU A 116 2.23 -0.38 2.87
C LEU A 116 2.64 -1.49 3.83
N ALA A 117 3.72 -1.29 4.56
CA ALA A 117 4.28 -2.30 5.44
C ALA A 117 5.20 -1.69 6.49
N THR A 118 5.43 -2.43 7.55
CA THR A 118 6.40 -2.10 8.60
C THR A 118 7.30 -3.29 8.89
N GLN A 119 8.49 -3.02 9.38
CA GLN A 119 9.42 -4.05 9.81
C GLN A 119 10.06 -3.61 11.14
N VAL A 120 9.94 -4.43 12.15
CA VAL A 120 10.57 -4.16 13.44
C VAL A 120 12.01 -4.67 13.40
N VAL A 121 12.94 -3.76 13.62
CA VAL A 121 14.38 -4.01 13.67
C VAL A 121 14.92 -3.37 14.96
N ALA A 122 16.15 -2.89 14.98
CA ALA A 122 16.56 -1.94 16.02
C ALA A 122 16.00 -0.56 15.66
N GLY A 123 14.73 -0.34 15.96
CA GLY A 123 13.88 0.73 15.46
C GLY A 123 12.76 0.18 14.58
N THR A 124 12.26 0.95 13.66
CA THR A 124 11.19 0.54 12.74
C THR A 124 11.48 0.98 11.32
N ASN A 125 11.32 0.08 10.38
CA ASN A 125 11.32 0.39 8.96
C ASN A 125 9.88 0.56 8.49
N TYR A 126 9.65 1.60 7.69
CA TYR A 126 8.34 1.89 7.07
C TYR A 126 8.48 1.82 5.57
N SER A 127 7.52 1.17 4.91
CA SER A 127 7.38 1.20 3.45
C SER A 127 6.15 2.04 3.12
N ILE A 128 6.36 3.19 2.49
CA ILE A 128 5.33 4.20 2.29
C ILE A 128 5.18 4.48 0.80
N LEU A 129 3.94 4.39 0.29
CA LEU A 129 3.62 4.89 -1.05
C LEU A 129 3.53 6.41 -0.98
N CYS A 130 4.32 7.08 -1.80
CA CYS A 130 4.39 8.52 -1.87
C CYS A 130 4.11 9.02 -3.28
N GLN A 131 3.60 10.25 -3.38
CA GLN A 131 3.59 11.00 -4.61
C GLN A 131 4.89 11.79 -4.71
N GLU A 132 5.54 11.73 -5.86
CA GLU A 132 6.72 12.56 -6.14
C GLU A 132 6.29 13.97 -6.53
N ASN A 133 6.83 14.96 -5.82
CA ASN A 133 6.53 16.37 -6.05
C ASN A 133 7.56 16.96 -7.03
N ASN A 134 7.65 16.39 -8.22
CA ASN A 134 8.50 16.85 -9.31
C ASN A 134 7.66 17.21 -10.55
N GLU A 135 8.31 17.74 -11.59
CA GLU A 135 7.63 18.16 -12.82
C GLU A 135 6.91 17.02 -13.56
N GLU A 136 7.42 15.81 -13.44
CA GLU A 136 6.83 14.64 -14.08
C GLU A 136 5.64 14.08 -13.31
N GLY A 137 5.60 14.31 -12.01
CA GLY A 137 4.60 13.77 -11.10
C GLY A 137 4.50 12.24 -11.21
N GLY A 138 4.84 11.52 -10.20
CA GLY A 138 4.79 10.07 -10.23
C GLY A 138 4.53 9.53 -8.85
N TYR A 139 4.59 8.22 -8.73
CA TYR A 139 4.48 7.52 -7.46
C TYR A 139 5.77 6.76 -7.18
N ALA A 140 6.17 6.74 -5.93
CA ALA A 140 7.34 5.98 -5.49
C ALA A 140 7.03 5.27 -4.17
N ILE A 141 7.65 4.13 -3.96
CA ILE A 141 7.67 3.47 -2.65
C ILE A 141 8.96 3.90 -1.96
N VAL A 142 8.82 4.63 -0.87
CA VAL A 142 9.94 5.11 -0.07
C VAL A 142 10.05 4.24 1.19
N GLN A 143 11.19 3.62 1.37
CA GLN A 143 11.50 2.87 2.58
C GLN A 143 12.33 3.74 3.51
N VAL A 144 11.87 3.88 4.74
CA VAL A 144 12.46 4.75 5.76
C VAL A 144 12.76 3.94 7.01
N ASN A 145 13.93 4.12 7.60
CA ASN A 145 14.25 3.60 8.91
C ASN A 145 14.15 4.74 9.94
N GLU A 146 13.46 4.48 11.04
CA GLU A 146 13.53 5.30 12.25
C GLU A 146 14.22 4.47 13.33
N ASP A 147 15.35 4.97 13.84
CA ASP A 147 16.11 4.28 14.87
C ASP A 147 15.52 4.45 16.27
N LEU A 148 16.14 3.81 17.25
CA LEU A 148 15.67 3.87 18.65
C LEU A 148 15.83 5.26 19.30
N GLN A 149 16.60 6.15 18.69
CA GLN A 149 16.78 7.54 19.13
C GLN A 149 15.80 8.49 18.45
N GLY A 150 15.00 7.99 17.51
CA GLY A 150 14.03 8.78 16.77
C GLY A 150 14.61 9.52 15.57
N GLU A 151 15.82 9.16 15.13
CA GLU A 151 16.39 9.68 13.90
C GLU A 151 15.95 8.81 12.72
N ALA A 152 15.70 9.43 11.58
CA ALA A 152 15.19 8.72 10.39
C ALA A 152 16.06 8.95 9.17
N GLU A 153 16.19 7.90 8.34
CA GLU A 153 16.92 7.94 7.08
C GLU A 153 16.18 7.15 5.99
N ILE A 154 16.40 7.53 4.74
CA ILE A 154 15.86 6.79 3.59
C ILE A 154 16.75 5.56 3.34
N LEU A 155 16.13 4.37 3.35
CA LEU A 155 16.79 3.11 3.00
C LEU A 155 16.79 2.88 1.49
N GLY A 156 15.74 3.29 0.81
CA GLY A 156 15.62 3.13 -0.64
C GLY A 156 14.36 3.78 -1.18
N VAL A 157 14.39 4.06 -2.46
CA VAL A 157 13.24 4.58 -3.21
C VAL A 157 13.09 3.72 -4.46
N SER A 158 11.89 3.16 -4.64
CA SER A 158 11.55 2.36 -5.82
C SER A 158 10.47 3.09 -6.61
N GLU A 159 10.67 3.26 -7.91
CA GLU A 159 9.61 3.77 -8.78
C GLU A 159 8.46 2.79 -8.78
N PHE A 160 7.27 3.32 -8.60
CA PHE A 160 6.06 2.51 -8.60
C PHE A 160 5.56 2.29 -10.02
N GLN A 161 5.43 1.02 -10.39
CA GLN A 161 4.70 0.62 -11.59
C GLN A 161 3.44 -0.12 -11.14
N ALA A 162 2.30 0.36 -11.58
CA ALA A 162 1.05 -0.34 -11.34
C ALA A 162 1.20 -1.79 -11.82
N PRO A 163 0.75 -2.78 -11.04
CA PRO A 163 0.86 -4.17 -11.46
C PRO A 163 0.13 -4.36 -12.79
N GLU A 164 0.82 -4.95 -13.77
CA GLU A 164 0.15 -5.34 -15.00
C GLU A 164 -0.95 -6.34 -14.68
N VAL A 165 -2.16 -5.99 -15.03
CA VAL A 165 -3.27 -6.90 -14.90
C VAL A 165 -3.12 -7.97 -15.98
N ILE A 166 -2.59 -9.10 -15.61
CA ILE A 166 -2.49 -10.25 -16.52
C ILE A 166 -3.87 -10.88 -16.56
N GLU A 167 -4.51 -10.70 -17.68
CA GLU A 167 -5.75 -11.41 -17.97
C GLU A 167 -5.50 -12.90 -18.20
#